data_47824dd005e32d9eb7f82c873607d138
#
_entry.id   47824dd005e32d9eb7f82c873607d138
#
_cell.length_a   1.000
_cell.length_b   1.000
_cell.length_c   1.000
_cell.angle_alpha   90.00
_cell.angle_beta   90.00
_cell.angle_gamma   90.00
#
_symmetry.space_group_name_H-M   'P 1'
#
loop_
_entity.id
_entity.type
_entity.pdbx_description
1 polymer ?
#
loop_
_entity_poly.entity_id
_entity_poly.type
_entity_poly.pdbx_seq_one_letter_code
_entity_poly.pdbx_strand_id
1 'polypeptide(L)'
;MTPQRFRAICAELADENPFAVRAVLKVLRTEFTSTVPTLAVTLEKRPRLLVNLEFVREHCLTDAHVKAVICHEFLHVVLRHTERFQRLEPAEHLALDAVINAVIHRQLGPEYSSMMARYYAGDRGVRRLLRPGTPDEYYPRNERRFGRRPDPV
;
A
#
# COMPACT_ATOMS: atom_id res chain seq x y z
N MET A 1 18.66 6.40 -0.33
CA MET A 1 17.83 6.60 -1.54
C MET A 1 18.09 7.97 -2.11
N THR A 2 18.37 8.06 -3.42
CA THR A 2 18.51 9.34 -4.14
C THR A 2 17.29 9.57 -5.03
N PRO A 3 17.01 10.84 -5.42
CA PRO A 3 15.94 11.14 -6.37
C PRO A 3 16.06 10.37 -7.70
N GLN A 4 17.29 10.22 -8.21
CA GLN A 4 17.55 9.48 -9.46
C GLN A 4 17.22 7.99 -9.31
N ARG A 5 17.66 7.36 -8.20
CA ARG A 5 17.35 5.93 -7.96
C ARG A 5 15.84 5.71 -7.77
N PHE A 6 15.16 6.60 -7.06
CA PHE A 6 13.70 6.53 -6.91
C PHE A 6 12.98 6.58 -8.26
N ARG A 7 13.38 7.51 -9.16
CA ARG A 7 12.79 7.60 -10.51
C ARG A 7 13.09 6.36 -11.36
N ALA A 8 14.29 5.77 -11.22
CA ALA A 8 14.62 4.52 -11.90
C ALA A 8 13.70 3.38 -11.45
N ILE A 9 13.46 3.24 -10.14
CA ILE A 9 12.52 2.25 -9.59
C ILE A 9 11.09 2.49 -10.08
N CYS A 10 10.64 3.75 -10.21
CA CYS A 10 9.34 4.06 -10.81
C CYS A 10 9.26 3.58 -12.26
N ALA A 11 10.32 3.77 -13.05
CA ALA A 11 10.37 3.32 -14.42
C ALA A 11 10.36 1.78 -14.52
N GLU A 12 11.18 1.10 -13.73
CA GLU A 12 11.17 -0.37 -13.63
C GLU A 12 9.77 -0.90 -13.26
N LEU A 13 9.13 -0.30 -12.25
CA LEU A 13 7.80 -0.68 -11.84
C LEU A 13 6.75 -0.49 -12.94
N ALA A 14 6.88 0.59 -13.73
CA ALA A 14 5.99 0.84 -14.87
C ALA A 14 6.12 -0.22 -15.95
N ASP A 15 7.34 -0.72 -16.19
CA ASP A 15 7.60 -1.77 -17.18
C ASP A 15 7.14 -3.15 -16.69
N GLU A 16 7.22 -3.41 -15.40
CA GLU A 16 6.87 -4.71 -14.81
C GLU A 16 5.36 -4.86 -14.54
N ASN A 17 4.62 -3.74 -14.38
CA ASN A 17 3.26 -3.78 -13.85
C ASN A 17 2.30 -2.88 -14.64
N PRO A 18 1.26 -3.46 -15.30
CA PRO A 18 0.28 -2.68 -16.07
C PRO A 18 -0.49 -1.65 -15.26
N PHE A 19 -0.72 -1.90 -13.96
CA PHE A 19 -1.37 -0.93 -13.07
C PHE A 19 -0.50 0.30 -12.86
N ALA A 20 0.81 0.12 -12.68
CA ALA A 20 1.74 1.21 -12.52
C ALA A 20 1.84 2.06 -13.79
N VAL A 21 1.88 1.44 -14.98
CA VAL A 21 1.88 2.16 -16.26
C VAL A 21 0.68 3.08 -16.37
N ARG A 22 -0.52 2.58 -16.07
CA ARG A 22 -1.75 3.36 -16.15
C ARG A 22 -1.77 4.52 -15.15
N ALA A 23 -1.23 4.31 -13.95
CA ALA A 23 -1.14 5.33 -12.93
C ALA A 23 -0.07 6.39 -13.26
N VAL A 24 1.10 5.98 -13.79
CA VAL A 24 2.17 6.90 -14.21
C VAL A 24 1.66 7.88 -15.25
N LEU A 25 0.82 7.44 -16.18
CA LEU A 25 0.20 8.34 -17.17
C LEU A 25 -0.69 9.42 -16.53
N LYS A 26 -1.23 9.16 -15.33
CA LYS A 26 -2.05 10.13 -14.59
C LYS A 26 -1.22 11.00 -13.63
N VAL A 27 -0.14 10.44 -13.09
CA VAL A 27 0.78 11.15 -12.19
C VAL A 27 1.89 11.78 -13.02
N LEU A 28 1.71 13.01 -13.43
CA LEU A 28 2.60 13.68 -14.39
C LEU A 28 3.91 14.17 -13.77
N ARG A 29 4.01 14.27 -12.44
CA ARG A 29 5.17 14.87 -11.78
C ARG A 29 5.46 14.22 -10.42
N THR A 30 6.72 13.85 -10.21
CA THR A 30 7.24 13.46 -8.90
C THR A 30 7.96 14.63 -8.26
N GLU A 31 7.59 14.97 -7.03
CA GLU A 31 8.17 16.04 -6.23
C GLU A 31 8.73 15.46 -4.93
N PHE A 32 9.99 15.77 -4.63
CA PHE A 32 10.65 15.33 -3.39
C PHE A 32 10.49 16.43 -2.34
N THR A 33 9.92 16.07 -1.19
CA THR A 33 9.57 17.03 -0.15
C THR A 33 9.53 16.35 1.23
N SER A 34 9.78 17.11 2.27
CA SER A 34 9.57 16.69 3.67
C SER A 34 8.23 17.15 4.25
N THR A 35 7.38 17.79 3.45
CA THR A 35 6.08 18.30 3.92
C THR A 35 5.04 17.20 4.14
N VAL A 36 5.27 16.01 3.57
CA VAL A 36 4.46 14.81 3.82
C VAL A 36 5.25 13.81 4.67
N PRO A 37 4.59 13.06 5.58
CA PRO A 37 5.31 12.10 6.42
C PRO A 37 5.84 10.89 5.65
N THR A 38 5.16 10.49 4.57
CA THR A 38 5.46 9.30 3.77
C THR A 38 5.52 9.66 2.28
N LEU A 39 4.68 9.05 1.47
CA LEU A 39 4.33 9.47 0.13
C LEU A 39 2.89 9.96 0.12
N ALA A 40 2.52 10.73 -0.89
CA ALA A 40 1.14 11.16 -1.08
C ALA A 40 0.89 11.55 -2.54
N VAL A 41 -0.32 11.30 -3.05
CA VAL A 41 -0.79 11.83 -4.32
C VAL A 41 -1.65 13.08 -4.07
N THR A 42 -1.36 14.17 -4.79
CA THR A 42 -2.16 15.39 -4.66
C THR A 42 -3.53 15.25 -5.31
N LEU A 43 -4.55 15.94 -4.76
CA LEU A 43 -5.93 15.94 -5.26
C LEU A 43 -6.20 16.98 -6.37
N GLU A 44 -5.21 17.25 -7.20
CA GLU A 44 -5.30 18.23 -8.27
C GLU A 44 -5.77 17.58 -9.59
N LYS A 45 -6.19 18.41 -10.56
CA LYS A 45 -6.53 17.94 -11.93
C LYS A 45 -5.36 17.19 -12.60
N ARG A 46 -4.14 17.56 -12.25
CA ARG A 46 -2.90 16.87 -12.64
C ARG A 46 -2.21 16.40 -11.37
N PRO A 47 -2.50 15.19 -10.91
CA PRO A 47 -1.94 14.69 -9.67
C PRO A 47 -0.41 14.67 -9.70
N ARG A 48 0.20 15.02 -8.57
CA ARG A 48 1.64 14.90 -8.32
C ARG A 48 1.88 13.84 -7.26
N LEU A 49 2.96 13.09 -7.41
CA LEU A 49 3.46 12.19 -6.38
C LEU A 49 4.45 12.97 -5.51
N LEU A 50 4.06 13.26 -4.29
CA LEU A 50 4.93 13.82 -3.26
C LEU A 50 5.67 12.68 -2.58
N VAL A 51 6.98 12.80 -2.42
CA VAL A 51 7.84 11.73 -1.90
C VAL A 51 8.74 12.26 -0.80
N ASN A 52 8.58 11.71 0.40
CA ASN A 52 9.53 11.90 1.48
C ASN A 52 10.64 10.84 1.38
N LEU A 53 11.82 11.26 0.87
CA LEU A 53 12.96 10.34 0.72
C LEU A 53 13.55 9.87 2.05
N GLU A 54 13.33 10.58 3.15
CA GLU A 54 13.76 10.15 4.47
C GLU A 54 12.97 8.93 4.93
N PHE A 55 11.63 9.00 4.82
CA PHE A 55 10.76 7.85 5.03
C PHE A 55 11.20 6.64 4.20
N VAL A 56 11.45 6.84 2.90
CA VAL A 56 11.89 5.75 2.01
C VAL A 56 13.22 5.14 2.48
N ARG A 57 14.18 5.97 2.91
CA ARG A 57 15.47 5.49 3.42
C ARG A 57 15.34 4.70 4.72
N GLU A 58 14.44 5.12 5.59
CA GLU A 58 14.27 4.53 6.92
C GLU A 58 13.47 3.21 6.86
N HIS A 59 12.42 3.16 6.05
CA HIS A 59 11.46 2.07 6.08
C HIS A 59 11.55 1.10 4.91
N CYS A 60 12.08 1.52 3.74
CA CYS A 60 12.19 0.68 2.56
C CYS A 60 13.60 0.08 2.44
N LEU A 61 13.77 -1.18 2.86
CA LEU A 61 15.06 -1.86 2.88
C LEU A 61 15.46 -2.43 1.52
N THR A 62 14.52 -2.62 0.61
CA THR A 62 14.72 -3.19 -0.72
C THR A 62 13.97 -2.37 -1.78
N ASP A 63 14.32 -2.56 -3.05
CA ASP A 63 13.60 -1.94 -4.15
C ASP A 63 12.15 -2.43 -4.22
N ALA A 64 11.89 -3.70 -3.85
CA ALA A 64 10.52 -4.24 -3.74
C ALA A 64 9.66 -3.46 -2.73
N HIS A 65 10.24 -3.06 -1.60
CA HIS A 65 9.56 -2.19 -0.63
C HIS A 65 9.24 -0.81 -1.20
N VAL A 66 10.17 -0.21 -1.95
CA VAL A 66 9.94 1.08 -2.63
C VAL A 66 8.83 0.94 -3.66
N LYS A 67 8.87 -0.11 -4.49
CA LYS A 67 7.84 -0.43 -5.47
C LYS A 67 6.47 -0.61 -4.81
N ALA A 68 6.41 -1.28 -3.65
CA ALA A 68 5.15 -1.47 -2.91
C ALA A 68 4.52 -0.15 -2.46
N VAL A 69 5.32 0.78 -1.92
CA VAL A 69 4.83 2.10 -1.50
C VAL A 69 4.39 2.94 -2.70
N ILE A 70 5.14 2.89 -3.80
CA ILE A 70 4.75 3.55 -5.05
C ILE A 70 3.44 2.97 -5.58
N CYS A 71 3.29 1.63 -5.60
CA CYS A 71 2.05 0.98 -6.00
C CYS A 71 0.87 1.39 -5.12
N HIS A 72 1.07 1.56 -3.82
CA HIS A 72 0.05 2.03 -2.90
C HIS A 72 -0.53 3.38 -3.37
N GLU A 73 0.33 4.36 -3.60
CA GLU A 73 -0.07 5.68 -4.07
C GLU A 73 -0.71 5.63 -5.48
N PHE A 74 -0.15 4.80 -6.37
CA PHE A 74 -0.71 4.64 -7.70
C PHE A 74 -2.09 3.98 -7.69
N LEU A 75 -2.36 3.07 -6.79
CA LEU A 75 -3.67 2.46 -6.65
C LEU A 75 -4.72 3.48 -6.19
N HIS A 76 -4.38 4.45 -5.35
CA HIS A 76 -5.28 5.57 -5.05
C HIS A 76 -5.69 6.32 -6.32
N VAL A 77 -4.77 6.55 -7.25
CA VAL A 77 -5.07 7.20 -8.54
C VAL A 77 -5.91 6.30 -9.44
N VAL A 78 -5.52 5.02 -9.59
CA VAL A 78 -6.21 4.04 -10.45
C VAL A 78 -7.65 3.80 -9.99
N LEU A 79 -7.85 3.69 -8.69
CA LEU A 79 -9.17 3.49 -8.06
C LEU A 79 -9.97 4.80 -7.95
N ARG A 80 -9.38 5.91 -8.42
CA ARG A 80 -10.01 7.24 -8.44
C ARG A 80 -10.36 7.76 -7.03
N HIS A 81 -9.63 7.33 -6.00
CA HIS A 81 -9.84 7.82 -4.64
C HIS A 81 -9.61 9.35 -4.58
N THR A 82 -8.64 9.85 -5.33
CA THR A 82 -8.31 11.28 -5.43
C THR A 82 -9.39 12.12 -6.12
N GLU A 83 -10.28 11.51 -6.90
CA GLU A 83 -11.36 12.21 -7.61
C GLU A 83 -12.71 12.07 -6.90
N ARG A 84 -12.96 10.91 -6.28
CA ARG A 84 -14.25 10.56 -5.66
C ARG A 84 -14.44 11.15 -4.28
N PHE A 85 -13.35 11.32 -3.54
CA PHE A 85 -13.37 11.66 -2.13
C PHE A 85 -12.59 12.96 -1.89
N GLN A 86 -13.26 14.09 -2.04
CA GLN A 86 -12.65 15.40 -1.74
C GLN A 86 -12.39 15.61 -0.24
N ARG A 87 -13.12 14.87 0.62
CA ARG A 87 -12.93 14.84 2.07
C ARG A 87 -13.20 13.41 2.53
N LEU A 88 -12.14 12.66 2.77
CA LEU A 88 -12.24 11.34 3.40
C LEU A 88 -12.27 11.51 4.92
N GLU A 89 -13.23 10.85 5.55
CA GLU A 89 -13.18 10.64 6.99
C GLU A 89 -12.02 9.70 7.35
N PRO A 90 -11.43 9.82 8.55
CA PRO A 90 -10.28 8.98 8.94
C PRO A 90 -10.55 7.47 8.82
N ALA A 91 -11.78 7.03 9.06
CA ALA A 91 -12.18 5.62 8.94
C ALA A 91 -12.22 5.16 7.47
N GLU A 92 -12.65 6.03 6.55
CA GLU A 92 -12.67 5.74 5.11
C GLU A 92 -11.24 5.66 4.56
N HIS A 93 -10.36 6.58 4.96
CA HIS A 93 -8.94 6.50 4.62
C HIS A 93 -8.32 5.19 5.05
N LEU A 94 -8.52 4.80 6.31
CA LEU A 94 -8.01 3.55 6.84
C LEU A 94 -8.54 2.34 6.07
N ALA A 95 -9.82 2.34 5.72
CA ALA A 95 -10.43 1.24 4.97
C ALA A 95 -9.83 1.13 3.56
N LEU A 96 -9.65 2.25 2.85
CA LEU A 96 -9.04 2.28 1.53
C LEU A 96 -7.59 1.81 1.56
N ASP A 97 -6.80 2.29 2.52
CA ASP A 97 -5.40 1.87 2.71
C ASP A 97 -5.29 0.38 3.02
N ALA A 98 -6.18 -0.14 3.89
CA ALA A 98 -6.21 -1.56 4.22
C ALA A 98 -6.50 -2.43 2.98
N VAL A 99 -7.47 -2.03 2.15
CA VAL A 99 -7.78 -2.72 0.89
C VAL A 99 -6.60 -2.66 -0.07
N ILE A 100 -5.98 -1.50 -0.25
CA ILE A 100 -4.81 -1.34 -1.12
C ILE A 100 -3.65 -2.22 -0.65
N ASN A 101 -3.34 -2.22 0.65
CA ASN A 101 -2.28 -3.04 1.21
C ASN A 101 -2.54 -4.54 1.00
N ALA A 102 -3.80 -4.98 1.17
CA ALA A 102 -4.19 -6.36 0.89
C ALA A 102 -4.07 -6.72 -0.60
N VAL A 103 -4.42 -5.81 -1.51
CA VAL A 103 -4.25 -5.98 -2.96
C VAL A 103 -2.77 -6.13 -3.31
N ILE A 104 -1.91 -5.25 -2.79
CA ILE A 104 -0.46 -5.32 -3.01
C ILE A 104 0.09 -6.66 -2.51
N HIS A 105 -0.27 -7.07 -1.30
CA HIS A 105 0.16 -8.36 -0.75
C HIS A 105 -0.26 -9.54 -1.64
N ARG A 106 -1.50 -9.55 -2.09
CA ARG A 106 -2.06 -10.63 -2.91
C ARG A 106 -1.48 -10.69 -4.31
N GLN A 107 -1.21 -9.53 -4.93
CA GLN A 107 -0.79 -9.44 -6.33
C GLN A 107 0.73 -9.46 -6.50
N LEU A 108 1.47 -8.83 -5.60
CA LEU A 108 2.92 -8.70 -5.68
C LEU A 108 3.66 -9.62 -4.69
N GLY A 109 2.96 -10.12 -3.67
CA GLY A 109 3.49 -11.07 -2.70
C GLY A 109 4.12 -10.43 -1.45
N PRO A 110 4.54 -11.30 -0.50
CA PRO A 110 5.04 -10.86 0.80
C PRO A 110 6.37 -10.10 0.72
N GLU A 111 7.18 -10.34 -0.30
CA GLU A 111 8.44 -9.62 -0.52
C GLU A 111 8.20 -8.11 -0.63
N TYR A 112 7.15 -7.71 -1.34
CA TYR A 112 6.75 -6.32 -1.51
C TYR A 112 6.07 -5.76 -0.27
N SER A 113 5.13 -6.51 0.31
CA SER A 113 4.25 -6.02 1.38
C SER A 113 4.85 -6.12 2.78
N SER A 114 5.96 -6.83 2.98
CA SER A 114 6.59 -6.99 4.30
C SER A 114 7.01 -5.66 4.94
N MET A 115 7.28 -4.63 4.14
CA MET A 115 7.51 -3.28 4.65
C MET A 115 6.28 -2.75 5.38
N MET A 116 5.09 -2.87 4.78
CA MET A 116 3.82 -2.41 5.37
C MET A 116 3.49 -3.22 6.63
N ALA A 117 3.67 -4.54 6.59
CA ALA A 117 3.47 -5.40 7.75
C ALA A 117 4.36 -4.98 8.93
N ARG A 118 5.62 -4.63 8.66
CA ARG A 118 6.57 -4.14 9.65
C ARG A 118 6.23 -2.73 10.14
N TYR A 119 5.90 -1.81 9.23
CA TYR A 119 5.56 -0.42 9.55
C TYR A 119 4.36 -0.33 10.49
N TYR A 120 3.34 -1.13 10.24
CA TYR A 120 2.12 -1.18 11.04
C TYR A 120 2.15 -2.25 12.16
N ALA A 121 3.30 -2.86 12.46
CA ALA A 121 3.40 -3.96 13.42
C ALA A 121 2.88 -3.61 14.84
N GLY A 122 3.07 -2.36 15.27
CA GLY A 122 2.62 -1.85 16.57
C GLY A 122 1.14 -1.45 16.62
N ASP A 123 0.45 -1.37 15.49
CA ASP A 123 -0.93 -0.88 15.42
C ASP A 123 -1.92 -1.89 16.06
N ARG A 124 -2.92 -1.34 16.76
CA ARG A 124 -3.95 -2.10 17.48
C ARG A 124 -5.35 -1.75 16.97
N GLY A 125 -6.36 -2.53 17.41
CA GLY A 125 -7.75 -2.32 17.01
C GLY A 125 -7.92 -2.41 15.49
N VAL A 126 -8.75 -1.55 14.92
CA VAL A 126 -9.06 -1.53 13.47
C VAL A 126 -7.84 -1.19 12.61
N ARG A 127 -6.85 -0.45 13.14
CA ARG A 127 -5.61 -0.14 12.40
C ARG A 127 -4.77 -1.38 12.07
N ARG A 128 -5.00 -2.51 12.74
CA ARG A 128 -4.38 -3.80 12.39
C ARG A 128 -4.69 -4.23 10.97
N LEU A 129 -5.80 -3.76 10.38
CA LEU A 129 -6.17 -4.03 8.99
C LEU A 129 -5.18 -3.45 7.98
N LEU A 130 -4.37 -2.45 8.38
CA LEU A 130 -3.32 -1.89 7.55
C LEU A 130 -2.14 -2.85 7.33
N ARG A 131 -2.02 -3.89 8.17
CA ARG A 131 -1.00 -4.93 8.02
C ARG A 131 -1.46 -5.98 7.01
N PRO A 132 -0.85 -6.05 5.83
CA PRO A 132 -1.12 -7.15 4.93
C PRO A 132 -0.50 -8.43 5.48
N GLY A 133 -1.26 -9.50 5.49
CA GLY A 133 -0.82 -10.80 5.99
C GLY A 133 -1.83 -11.89 5.67
N THR A 134 -1.57 -13.09 6.15
CA THR A 134 -2.50 -14.20 5.99
C THR A 134 -3.74 -14.01 6.88
N PRO A 135 -4.92 -14.48 6.43
CA PRO A 135 -6.11 -14.48 7.26
C PRO A 135 -5.90 -15.14 8.64
N ASP A 136 -5.01 -16.12 8.74
CA ASP A 136 -4.69 -16.83 9.98
C ASP A 136 -4.05 -15.93 11.05
N GLU A 137 -3.35 -14.86 10.64
CA GLU A 137 -2.80 -13.87 11.57
C GLU A 137 -3.87 -12.93 12.13
N TYR A 138 -4.91 -12.63 11.33
CA TYR A 138 -6.00 -11.72 11.72
C TYR A 138 -7.19 -12.43 12.35
N TYR A 139 -7.44 -13.64 11.88
CA TYR A 139 -8.51 -14.50 12.34
C TYR A 139 -7.89 -15.81 12.82
N PRO A 140 -7.40 -15.87 14.06
CA PRO A 140 -6.92 -17.13 14.62
C PRO A 140 -8.06 -18.12 14.46
N ARG A 141 -7.79 -19.23 13.75
CA ARG A 141 -8.77 -20.28 13.50
C ARG A 141 -9.37 -20.67 14.83
N ASN A 142 -10.66 -20.42 15.00
CA ASN A 142 -11.44 -20.95 16.10
C ASN A 142 -11.66 -22.45 15.84
N GLU A 143 -10.57 -23.23 15.87
CA GLU A 143 -10.61 -24.68 15.70
C GLU A 143 -11.43 -25.39 16.79
N ARG A 144 -11.91 -24.66 17.79
CA ARG A 144 -12.66 -25.24 18.93
C ARG A 144 -14.17 -25.11 18.84
N ARG A 145 -14.76 -24.63 17.75
CA ARG A 145 -16.22 -24.42 17.68
C ARG A 145 -17.00 -25.20 16.64
N PHE A 146 -16.34 -26.01 15.80
CA PHE A 146 -17.05 -27.02 15.03
C PHE A 146 -16.81 -28.37 15.68
N GLY A 147 -17.73 -28.72 16.59
CA GLY A 147 -17.77 -30.03 17.19
C GLY A 147 -17.69 -31.10 16.12
N ARG A 148 -16.96 -32.17 16.42
CA ARG A 148 -16.94 -33.41 15.63
C ARG A 148 -18.35 -33.71 15.13
N ARG A 149 -18.51 -33.89 13.83
CA ARG A 149 -19.67 -34.57 13.30
C ARG A 149 -19.77 -35.94 13.98
N PRO A 150 -20.91 -36.35 14.53
CA PRO A 150 -21.07 -37.71 14.97
C PRO A 150 -20.91 -38.63 13.76
N ASP A 151 -20.15 -39.70 13.94
CA ASP A 151 -19.99 -40.76 12.94
C ASP A 151 -21.38 -41.33 12.59
N PRO A 152 -21.65 -41.60 11.32
CA PRO A 152 -22.91 -42.27 10.96
C PRO A 152 -22.88 -43.69 11.50
N VAL A 153 -23.94 -44.08 12.21
CA VAL A 153 -24.27 -45.45 12.66
C VAL A 153 -24.72 -46.26 11.47
#